data_76735de5c3c7fe0439065572e6292b9c
#
_entry.id   76735de5c3c7fe0439065572e6292b9c
#
_cell.length_a   1.000
_cell.length_b   1.000
_cell.length_c   1.000
_cell.angle_alpha   90.00
_cell.angle_beta   90.00
_cell.angle_gamma   90.00
#
_symmetry.space_group_name_H-M   'P 1'
#
loop_
_entity.id
_entity.type
_entity.pdbx_description
1 polymer ?
#
loop_
_entity_poly.entity_id
_entity_poly.type
_entity_poly.pdbx_seq_one_letter_code
_entity_poly.pdbx_strand_id
1 'polypeptide(L)'
;TGRPFTGVPLELREFPGMRYALTANGARILDTATGEILIEHLLSKESAKKALEITGKYDTLQEIYFDGQGYAKDEKLAHVERYHKDCNMWEYVRASRIAVPDIWELFNSREENLDKVQALFADMEERKAAWEELSECRDLNLVSSLKYNIEINAAGVNKGKGLIALGK
;
A
#
# COMPACT_ATOMS: atom_id res chain seq x y z
N THR A 1 -11.38 0.46 -0.11
CA THR A 1 -10.38 1.15 0.72
C THR A 1 -8.97 1.06 0.12
N GLY A 2 -8.09 2.02 0.45
CA GLY A 2 -6.64 1.91 0.19
C GLY A 2 -5.89 1.04 1.22
N ARG A 3 -6.55 0.68 2.33
CA ARG A 3 -5.96 -0.15 3.38
C ARG A 3 -5.78 -1.60 2.92
N PRO A 4 -4.77 -2.33 3.45
CA PRO A 4 -4.74 -3.78 3.37
C PRO A 4 -5.89 -4.37 4.20
N PHE A 5 -6.22 -5.64 3.99
CA PHE A 5 -7.32 -6.26 4.74
C PHE A 5 -7.05 -6.28 6.24
N THR A 6 -5.83 -6.57 6.66
CA THR A 6 -5.42 -6.52 8.08
C THR A 6 -5.56 -5.13 8.71
N GLY A 7 -5.52 -4.07 7.91
CA GLY A 7 -5.72 -2.68 8.34
C GLY A 7 -7.18 -2.21 8.32
N VAL A 8 -8.14 -3.05 7.93
CA VAL A 8 -9.57 -2.76 8.08
C VAL A 8 -9.94 -2.96 9.55
N PRO A 9 -10.64 -2.01 10.21
CA PRO A 9 -11.09 -2.17 11.59
C PRO A 9 -11.83 -3.48 11.82
N LEU A 10 -11.61 -4.13 12.96
CA LEU A 10 -12.20 -5.44 13.29
C LEU A 10 -13.71 -5.40 13.25
N GLU A 11 -14.30 -4.32 13.78
CA GLU A 11 -15.75 -4.09 13.80
C GLU A 11 -16.37 -4.09 12.40
N LEU A 12 -15.59 -3.63 11.39
CA LEU A 12 -16.04 -3.67 10.00
C LEU A 12 -15.83 -5.05 9.38
N ARG A 13 -14.72 -5.73 9.73
CA ARG A 13 -14.46 -7.10 9.21
C ARG A 13 -15.48 -8.12 9.73
N GLU A 14 -15.95 -7.93 10.95
CA GLU A 14 -16.91 -8.80 11.62
C GLU A 14 -18.37 -8.29 11.50
N PHE A 15 -18.59 -7.18 10.77
CA PHE A 15 -19.93 -6.62 10.63
C PHE A 15 -20.86 -7.58 9.88
N PRO A 16 -21.99 -8.00 10.47
CA PRO A 16 -22.95 -8.87 9.82
C PRO A 16 -23.48 -8.24 8.53
N GLY A 17 -23.28 -8.89 7.40
CA GLY A 17 -23.67 -8.39 6.07
C GLY A 17 -22.57 -7.73 5.27
N MET A 18 -21.39 -7.48 5.83
CA MET A 18 -20.22 -7.13 5.03
C MET A 18 -19.65 -8.41 4.39
N ARG A 19 -20.05 -8.68 3.15
CA ARG A 19 -19.64 -9.89 2.44
C ARG A 19 -18.37 -9.72 1.63
N TYR A 20 -18.15 -8.55 1.08
CA TYR A 20 -17.01 -8.31 0.19
C TYR A 20 -16.14 -7.18 0.69
N ALA A 21 -14.83 -7.35 0.64
CA ALA A 21 -13.87 -6.30 0.94
C ALA A 21 -13.01 -6.01 -0.29
N LEU A 22 -13.07 -4.76 -0.75
CA LEU A 22 -12.16 -4.22 -1.76
C LEU A 22 -11.03 -3.47 -1.05
N THR A 23 -9.81 -3.97 -1.16
CA THR A 23 -8.61 -3.52 -0.43
C THR A 23 -7.51 -3.05 -1.36
N ALA A 24 -6.47 -2.42 -0.83
CA ALA A 24 -5.31 -1.93 -1.58
C ALA A 24 -5.69 -1.18 -2.89
N ASN A 25 -6.69 -0.26 -2.80
CA ASN A 25 -7.21 0.54 -3.92
C ASN A 25 -7.91 -0.28 -5.03
N GLY A 26 -8.26 -1.53 -4.76
CA GLY A 26 -8.87 -2.44 -5.74
C GLY A 26 -7.91 -3.50 -6.29
N ALA A 27 -6.69 -3.58 -5.74
CA ALA A 27 -5.76 -4.64 -6.10
C ALA A 27 -6.24 -6.03 -5.66
N ARG A 28 -7.00 -6.09 -4.54
CA ARG A 28 -7.64 -7.31 -4.06
C ARG A 28 -9.11 -7.10 -3.73
N ILE A 29 -9.93 -8.09 -4.11
CA ILE A 29 -11.32 -8.21 -3.67
C ILE A 29 -11.49 -9.61 -3.11
N LEU A 30 -12.01 -9.68 -1.88
CA LEU A 30 -12.19 -10.94 -1.18
C LEU A 30 -13.61 -11.06 -0.63
N ASP A 31 -14.08 -12.29 -0.53
CA ASP A 31 -15.27 -12.66 0.25
C ASP A 31 -14.86 -12.78 1.72
N THR A 32 -15.43 -11.93 2.57
CA THR A 32 -15.05 -11.88 4.00
C THR A 32 -15.56 -13.07 4.80
N ALA A 33 -16.57 -13.77 4.31
CA ALA A 33 -17.13 -14.95 4.98
C ALA A 33 -16.29 -16.21 4.78
N THR A 34 -15.66 -16.34 3.59
CA THR A 34 -14.86 -17.51 3.23
C THR A 34 -13.36 -17.25 3.25
N GLY A 35 -12.94 -15.99 3.17
CA GLY A 35 -11.56 -15.58 2.95
C GLY A 35 -11.08 -15.78 1.50
N GLU A 36 -11.97 -16.19 0.60
CA GLU A 36 -11.65 -16.43 -0.80
C GLU A 36 -11.29 -15.13 -1.51
N ILE A 37 -10.18 -15.13 -2.25
CA ILE A 37 -9.80 -14.03 -3.13
C ILE A 37 -10.56 -14.17 -4.44
N LEU A 38 -11.45 -13.22 -4.71
CA LEU A 38 -12.29 -13.21 -5.91
C LEU A 38 -11.58 -12.55 -7.09
N ILE A 39 -10.81 -11.50 -6.82
CA ILE A 39 -10.11 -10.73 -7.85
C ILE A 39 -8.76 -10.29 -7.28
N GLU A 40 -7.72 -10.47 -8.09
CA GLU A 40 -6.38 -9.93 -7.86
C GLU A 40 -5.88 -9.18 -9.08
N HIS A 41 -5.29 -8.02 -8.85
CA HIS A 41 -4.54 -7.26 -9.84
C HIS A 41 -3.30 -6.67 -9.17
N LEU A 42 -2.27 -7.49 -9.04
CA LEU A 42 -1.10 -7.23 -8.22
C LEU A 42 -0.03 -6.46 -8.97
N LEU A 43 0.73 -5.67 -8.22
CA LEU A 43 1.92 -4.97 -8.70
C LEU A 43 3.06 -5.99 -8.87
N SER A 44 3.62 -6.06 -10.08
CA SER A 44 4.72 -6.98 -10.36
C SER A 44 5.96 -6.67 -9.52
N LYS A 45 6.77 -7.68 -9.23
CA LYS A 45 8.05 -7.49 -8.53
C LYS A 45 8.95 -6.47 -9.24
N GLU A 46 8.98 -6.50 -10.57
CA GLU A 46 9.78 -5.54 -11.36
C GLU A 46 9.29 -4.11 -11.17
N SER A 47 7.97 -3.87 -11.29
CA SER A 47 7.38 -2.55 -11.11
C SER A 47 7.51 -2.06 -9.67
N ALA A 48 7.34 -2.94 -8.68
CA ALA A 48 7.54 -2.63 -7.27
C ALA A 48 9.01 -2.26 -6.97
N LYS A 49 9.97 -2.96 -7.56
CA LYS A 49 11.40 -2.63 -7.45
C LYS A 49 11.69 -1.22 -7.94
N LYS A 50 11.21 -0.86 -9.13
CA LYS A 50 11.34 0.52 -9.66
C LYS A 50 10.77 1.56 -8.69
N ALA A 51 9.57 1.29 -8.17
CA ALA A 51 8.91 2.19 -7.21
C ALA A 51 9.73 2.37 -5.91
N LEU A 52 10.29 1.29 -5.38
CA LEU A 52 11.15 1.32 -4.19
C LEU A 52 12.48 2.04 -4.45
N GLU A 53 13.11 1.81 -5.62
CA GLU A 53 14.34 2.50 -6.03
C GLU A 53 14.14 4.01 -6.17
N ILE A 54 13.04 4.44 -6.79
CA ILE A 54 12.71 5.86 -6.95
C ILE A 54 12.43 6.51 -5.60
N THR A 55 11.53 5.94 -4.81
CA THR A 55 11.13 6.51 -3.52
C THR A 55 12.24 6.43 -2.48
N GLY A 56 13.15 5.46 -2.60
CA GLY A 56 14.30 5.29 -1.72
C GLY A 56 15.42 6.31 -1.91
N LYS A 57 15.38 7.14 -2.97
CA LYS A 57 16.32 8.26 -3.16
C LYS A 57 16.11 9.38 -2.12
N TYR A 58 14.98 9.38 -1.43
CA TYR A 58 14.49 10.46 -0.57
C TYR A 58 14.32 9.99 0.87
N ASP A 59 14.13 10.94 1.79
CA ASP A 59 13.79 10.61 3.19
C ASP A 59 12.33 10.16 3.29
N THR A 60 12.13 8.87 3.16
CA THR A 60 10.80 8.23 3.13
C THR A 60 10.66 7.12 4.15
N LEU A 61 9.43 6.94 4.65
CA LEU A 61 8.95 5.69 5.22
C LEU A 61 8.33 4.89 4.06
N GLN A 62 9.08 3.90 3.56
CA GLN A 62 8.59 2.97 2.55
C GLN A 62 7.82 1.82 3.21
N GLU A 63 6.69 1.47 2.62
CA GLU A 63 5.87 0.33 3.03
C GLU A 63 5.64 -0.59 1.83
N ILE A 64 5.82 -1.89 2.01
CA ILE A 64 5.49 -2.91 1.02
C ILE A 64 4.34 -3.79 1.53
N TYR A 65 3.49 -4.22 0.62
CA TYR A 65 2.29 -4.96 0.98
C TYR A 65 2.23 -6.27 0.22
N PHE A 66 2.27 -7.35 0.98
CA PHE A 66 2.09 -8.70 0.48
C PHE A 66 0.88 -9.34 1.15
N ASP A 67 0.04 -9.95 0.38
CA ASP A 67 -1.08 -10.77 0.85
C ASP A 67 -1.94 -10.11 1.95
N GLY A 68 -2.29 -8.85 1.71
CA GLY A 68 -3.13 -8.07 2.64
C GLY A 68 -2.42 -7.58 3.91
N GLN A 69 -1.09 -7.74 4.02
CA GLN A 69 -0.29 -7.28 5.14
C GLN A 69 0.74 -6.24 4.70
N GLY A 70 0.88 -5.16 5.48
CA GLY A 70 1.89 -4.12 5.28
C GLY A 70 3.13 -4.35 6.15
N TYR A 71 4.29 -4.05 5.58
CA TYR A 71 5.61 -4.15 6.22
C TYR A 71 6.36 -2.83 6.06
N ALA A 72 7.10 -2.43 7.07
CA ALA A 72 7.93 -1.24 7.05
C ALA A 72 9.20 -1.43 7.87
N LYS A 73 10.26 -0.66 7.54
CA LYS A 73 11.51 -0.69 8.31
C LYS A 73 11.25 -0.23 9.75
N ASP A 74 11.71 -1.00 10.72
CA ASP A 74 11.53 -0.77 12.16
C ASP A 74 12.00 0.62 12.61
N GLU A 75 13.21 1.02 12.23
CA GLU A 75 13.77 2.34 12.52
C GLU A 75 12.89 3.49 12.00
N LYS A 76 12.36 3.38 10.77
CA LYS A 76 11.49 4.39 10.17
C LYS A 76 10.11 4.39 10.82
N LEU A 77 9.59 3.20 11.14
CA LEU A 77 8.29 3.03 11.80
C LEU A 77 8.31 3.57 13.25
N ALA A 78 9.44 3.46 13.94
CA ALA A 78 9.62 4.06 15.25
C ALA A 78 9.46 5.59 15.23
N HIS A 79 9.80 6.23 14.11
CA HIS A 79 9.70 7.68 13.88
C HIS A 79 8.61 8.05 12.87
N VAL A 80 7.49 7.34 12.87
CA VAL A 80 6.39 7.51 11.91
C VAL A 80 5.82 8.94 11.88
N GLU A 81 5.85 9.66 13.01
CA GLU A 81 5.42 11.06 13.13
C GLU A 81 6.19 12.02 12.22
N ARG A 82 7.43 11.68 11.84
CA ARG A 82 8.22 12.44 10.88
C ARG A 82 7.57 12.47 9.48
N TYR A 83 6.85 11.41 9.14
CA TYR A 83 6.25 11.17 7.82
C TYR A 83 4.74 11.42 7.80
N HIS A 84 4.07 11.34 8.92
CA HIS A 84 2.63 11.58 9.12
C HIS A 84 2.37 12.89 9.84
N LYS A 85 2.81 14.01 9.26
CA LYS A 85 2.79 15.33 9.95
C LYS A 85 1.40 15.91 10.15
N ASP A 86 0.46 15.61 9.26
CA ASP A 86 -0.86 16.27 9.20
C ASP A 86 -2.02 15.41 9.74
N CYS A 87 -1.74 14.24 10.28
CA CYS A 87 -2.80 13.37 10.78
C CYS A 87 -2.33 12.47 11.92
N ASN A 88 -3.24 12.18 12.85
CA ASN A 88 -2.99 11.27 13.97
C ASN A 88 -3.08 9.80 13.57
N MET A 89 -2.52 9.43 12.41
CA MET A 89 -2.56 8.07 11.88
C MET A 89 -1.40 7.18 12.34
N TRP A 90 -0.48 7.72 13.14
CA TRP A 90 0.74 7.01 13.55
C TRP A 90 0.46 5.78 14.41
N GLU A 91 -0.52 5.85 15.32
CA GLU A 91 -0.91 4.68 16.12
C GLU A 91 -1.46 3.56 15.22
N TYR A 92 -2.32 3.92 14.27
CA TYR A 92 -2.83 2.98 13.27
C TYR A 92 -1.70 2.37 12.43
N VAL A 93 -0.77 3.20 11.95
CA VAL A 93 0.36 2.72 11.13
C VAL A 93 1.23 1.76 11.95
N ARG A 94 1.62 2.14 13.16
CA ARG A 94 2.40 1.25 14.07
C ARG A 94 1.67 -0.05 14.38
N ALA A 95 0.36 0.00 14.61
CA ALA A 95 -0.43 -1.18 14.98
C ALA A 95 -0.69 -2.13 13.80
N SER A 96 -0.70 -1.61 12.56
CA SER A 96 -1.13 -2.37 11.38
C SER A 96 0.02 -2.76 10.44
N ARG A 97 1.26 -2.31 10.72
CA ARG A 97 2.46 -2.71 9.95
C ARG A 97 3.30 -3.68 10.77
N ILE A 98 3.87 -4.66 10.10
CA ILE A 98 4.91 -5.50 10.68
C ILE A 98 6.24 -4.78 10.49
N ALA A 99 6.93 -4.53 11.59
CA ALA A 99 8.27 -3.96 11.59
C ALA A 99 9.29 -5.01 11.13
N VAL A 100 10.17 -4.62 10.20
CA VAL A 100 11.25 -5.46 9.70
C VAL A 100 12.58 -4.70 9.74
N PRO A 101 13.71 -5.37 9.99
CA PRO A 101 15.02 -4.70 10.03
C PRO A 101 15.41 -4.09 8.70
N ASP A 102 15.09 -4.78 7.59
CA ASP A 102 15.39 -4.33 6.23
C ASP A 102 14.25 -4.69 5.27
N ILE A 103 13.71 -3.67 4.61
CA ILE A 103 12.60 -3.84 3.66
C ILE A 103 13.06 -4.50 2.35
N TRP A 104 14.31 -4.28 1.94
CA TRP A 104 14.88 -4.88 0.76
C TRP A 104 15.21 -6.36 0.96
N GLU A 105 15.66 -6.74 2.15
CA GLU A 105 15.86 -8.14 2.50
C GLU A 105 14.53 -8.91 2.42
N LEU A 106 13.48 -8.37 3.03
CA LEU A 106 12.14 -8.95 2.93
C LEU A 106 11.65 -9.00 1.48
N PHE A 107 11.79 -7.90 0.74
CA PHE A 107 11.36 -7.82 -0.65
C PHE A 107 12.07 -8.88 -1.52
N ASN A 108 13.37 -9.07 -1.34
CA ASN A 108 14.15 -10.02 -2.13
C ASN A 108 13.92 -11.48 -1.71
N SER A 109 13.51 -11.74 -0.46
CA SER A 109 13.22 -13.09 0.04
C SER A 109 11.89 -13.66 -0.46
N ARG A 110 11.05 -12.86 -1.09
CA ARG A 110 9.72 -13.25 -1.60
C ARG A 110 9.69 -13.20 -3.13
N GLU A 111 9.00 -14.17 -3.73
CA GLU A 111 8.82 -14.27 -5.19
C GLU A 111 7.47 -13.71 -5.67
N GLU A 112 6.49 -13.64 -4.77
CA GLU A 112 5.13 -13.19 -5.08
C GLU A 112 5.07 -11.69 -5.42
N ASN A 113 4.07 -11.32 -6.24
CA ASN A 113 3.72 -9.94 -6.55
C ASN A 113 3.11 -9.24 -5.32
N LEU A 114 3.09 -7.91 -5.34
CA LEU A 114 2.65 -7.09 -4.22
C LEU A 114 1.23 -6.55 -4.43
N ASP A 115 0.51 -6.32 -3.35
CA ASP A 115 -0.76 -5.58 -3.39
C ASP A 115 -0.53 -4.12 -3.81
N LYS A 116 0.49 -3.50 -3.23
CA LYS A 116 0.99 -2.15 -3.52
C LYS A 116 2.32 -1.88 -2.85
N VAL A 117 2.93 -0.76 -3.24
CA VAL A 117 3.96 -0.05 -2.49
C VAL A 117 3.39 1.28 -2.02
N GLN A 118 3.83 1.78 -0.88
CA GLN A 118 3.51 3.11 -0.40
C GLN A 118 4.78 3.78 0.10
N ALA A 119 4.91 5.08 -0.16
CA ALA A 119 5.96 5.90 0.42
C ALA A 119 5.34 7.14 1.07
N LEU A 120 5.77 7.42 2.30
CA LEU A 120 5.44 8.66 3.01
C LEU A 120 6.71 9.49 3.09
N PHE A 121 6.61 10.74 2.73
CA PHE A 121 7.75 11.64 2.57
C PHE A 121 7.88 12.60 3.76
N ALA A 122 9.10 12.84 4.21
CA ALA A 122 9.39 13.86 5.20
C ALA A 122 9.30 15.29 4.60
N ASP A 123 9.47 15.40 3.28
CA ASP A 123 9.49 16.68 2.56
C ASP A 123 8.56 16.66 1.33
N MET A 124 7.91 17.80 1.05
CA MET A 124 6.94 17.91 -0.06
C MET A 124 7.59 18.09 -1.42
N GLU A 125 8.75 18.73 -1.50
CA GLU A 125 9.48 18.91 -2.77
C GLU A 125 10.07 17.55 -3.20
N GLU A 126 10.60 16.78 -2.25
CA GLU A 126 11.05 15.41 -2.51
C GLU A 126 9.88 14.52 -2.99
N ARG A 127 8.71 14.63 -2.35
CA ARG A 127 7.50 13.93 -2.79
C ARG A 127 7.09 14.29 -4.21
N LYS A 128 7.15 15.60 -4.55
CA LYS A 128 6.83 16.07 -5.89
C LYS A 128 7.79 15.52 -6.94
N ALA A 129 9.09 15.59 -6.66
CA ALA A 129 10.11 15.03 -7.55
C ALA A 129 9.92 13.52 -7.77
N ALA A 130 9.65 12.76 -6.69
CA ALA A 130 9.34 11.34 -6.80
C ALA A 130 8.07 11.05 -7.59
N TRP A 131 7.02 11.88 -7.42
CA TRP A 131 5.77 11.75 -8.20
C TRP A 131 6.00 11.96 -9.69
N GLU A 132 6.79 12.97 -10.07
CA GLU A 132 7.12 13.26 -11.46
C GLU A 132 7.86 12.06 -12.09
N GLU A 133 8.89 11.54 -11.41
CA GLU A 133 9.66 10.39 -11.90
C GLU A 133 8.80 9.10 -11.99
N LEU A 134 8.00 8.81 -10.96
CA LEU A 134 7.08 7.67 -10.97
C LEU A 134 6.01 7.76 -12.07
N SER A 135 5.57 8.97 -12.42
CA SER A 135 4.55 9.21 -13.44
C SER A 135 5.02 8.85 -14.85
N GLU A 136 6.33 8.75 -15.07
CA GLU A 136 6.91 8.26 -16.35
C GLU A 136 6.77 6.74 -16.52
N CYS A 137 6.53 6.01 -15.42
CA CYS A 137 6.37 4.56 -15.42
C CYS A 137 4.92 4.19 -15.79
N ARG A 138 4.70 3.73 -17.03
CA ARG A 138 3.36 3.41 -17.56
C ARG A 138 2.71 2.19 -16.91
N ASP A 139 3.47 1.36 -16.25
CA ASP A 139 3.05 0.16 -15.52
C ASP A 139 2.59 0.44 -14.10
N LEU A 140 2.64 1.71 -13.67
CA LEU A 140 2.23 2.16 -12.35
C LEU A 140 0.93 2.99 -12.38
N ASN A 141 0.14 2.87 -11.32
CA ASN A 141 -0.97 3.76 -11.00
C ASN A 141 -0.68 4.43 -9.66
N LEU A 142 -0.60 5.76 -9.68
CA LEU A 142 -0.29 6.57 -8.51
C LEU A 142 -1.56 7.15 -7.89
N VAL A 143 -1.69 7.04 -6.58
CA VAL A 143 -2.78 7.63 -5.79
C VAL A 143 -2.19 8.36 -4.59
N SER A 144 -2.80 9.45 -4.19
CA SER A 144 -2.49 10.16 -2.96
C SER A 144 -3.74 10.23 -2.10
N SER A 145 -3.71 9.62 -0.92
CA SER A 145 -4.80 9.68 0.07
C SER A 145 -4.50 10.64 1.22
N LEU A 146 -3.22 10.98 1.40
CA LEU A 146 -2.72 11.93 2.38
C LEU A 146 -1.78 12.91 1.70
N LYS A 147 -1.56 14.07 2.32
CA LYS A 147 -0.71 15.13 1.76
C LYS A 147 0.72 14.65 1.44
N TYR A 148 1.30 13.84 2.31
CA TYR A 148 2.69 13.42 2.24
C TYR A 148 2.92 12.02 1.66
N ASN A 149 1.87 11.31 1.20
CA ASN A 149 2.04 9.96 0.68
C ASN A 149 1.95 9.86 -0.84
N ILE A 150 2.52 8.78 -1.36
CA ILE A 150 2.26 8.24 -2.69
C ILE A 150 1.95 6.75 -2.50
N GLU A 151 0.76 6.32 -2.93
CA GLU A 151 0.37 4.92 -3.03
C GLU A 151 0.57 4.47 -4.47
N ILE A 152 1.24 3.35 -4.66
CA ILE A 152 1.70 2.85 -5.96
C ILE A 152 1.12 1.46 -6.16
N ASN A 153 0.21 1.34 -7.12
CA ASN A 153 -0.42 0.09 -7.53
C ASN A 153 -0.02 -0.25 -8.98
N ALA A 154 -0.39 -1.45 -9.43
CA ALA A 154 -0.29 -1.80 -10.85
C ALA A 154 -1.17 -0.87 -11.71
N ALA A 155 -0.75 -0.64 -12.95
CA ALA A 155 -1.51 0.16 -13.90
C ALA A 155 -2.94 -0.37 -14.03
N GLY A 156 -3.91 0.55 -14.04
CA GLY A 156 -5.32 0.22 -14.17
C GLY A 156 -6.03 -0.18 -12.87
N VAL A 157 -5.32 -0.39 -11.77
CA VAL A 157 -5.92 -0.64 -10.46
C VAL A 157 -6.55 0.65 -9.93
N ASN A 158 -7.86 0.64 -9.68
CA ASN A 158 -8.56 1.67 -8.94
C ASN A 158 -9.86 1.14 -8.33
N LYS A 159 -10.36 1.82 -7.30
CA LYS A 159 -11.57 1.41 -6.55
C LYS A 159 -12.80 1.29 -7.44
N GLY A 160 -12.97 2.18 -8.42
CA GLY A 160 -14.12 2.17 -9.33
C GLY A 160 -14.14 0.93 -10.22
N LYS A 161 -13.01 0.59 -10.83
CA LYS A 161 -12.88 -0.64 -11.63
C LYS A 161 -13.08 -1.90 -10.79
N GLY A 162 -12.54 -1.92 -9.55
CA GLY A 162 -12.76 -3.01 -8.62
C GLY A 162 -14.24 -3.22 -8.30
N LEU A 163 -14.99 -2.14 -8.02
CA LEU A 163 -16.43 -2.22 -7.79
C LEU A 163 -17.21 -2.72 -9.01
N ILE A 164 -16.88 -2.25 -10.21
CA ILE A 164 -17.50 -2.74 -11.45
C ILE A 164 -17.22 -4.23 -11.67
N ALA A 165 -15.99 -4.68 -11.36
CA ALA A 165 -15.64 -6.08 -11.52
C ALA A 165 -16.38 -6.98 -10.51
N LEU A 166 -16.59 -6.50 -9.28
CA LEU A 166 -17.37 -7.21 -8.26
C LEU A 166 -18.87 -7.30 -8.63
N GLY A 167 -19.40 -6.33 -9.35
CA GLY A 167 -20.83 -6.28 -9.72
C GLY A 167 -21.18 -7.08 -10.98
N LYS A 168 -20.22 -7.77 -11.59
CA LYS A 168 -20.44 -8.67 -12.77
C LYS A 168 -20.57 -10.11 -12.34
#